data_fc8f5cb20af496748e3142eb8676b295
#
_entry.id   fc8f5cb20af496748e3142eb8676b295
#
_cell.length_a   1.000
_cell.length_b   1.000
_cell.length_c   1.000
_cell.angle_alpha   90.00
_cell.angle_beta   90.00
_cell.angle_gamma   90.00
#
_symmetry.space_group_name_H-M   'P 1'
#
loop_
_entity.id
_entity.type
_entity.pdbx_description
1 polymer ?
#
loop_
_entity_poly.entity_id
_entity_poly.type
_entity_poly.pdbx_seq_one_letter_code
_entity_poly.pdbx_strand_id
1 'polypeptide(L)'
;MFNHLVKIYNSGNLPNILLFSGKKGIGKCTFAYHFINYIFSLKEDHKYDLENNIINSDNYSFNQVKNDTHLNLFNIYLKNEKKNIEISQVKEMINFTNKSTLNNINRVILIDGVEFLNKSSVNALLKSIEEPNYDILFLLIHDSEKKIIPTLKSRSVNFKFNLTSDTMSEIVNFFYGENICDNISEDFKYNFNSPAFYINFYNFCNNNGIDFSKISIESFLIYVIENGLFKKDEFIKNEIKYFIEIFFKKKIKYLINYNQQNYCYYFNKKFYLVNKFNLDLETYLMEFKEMMLNE
;
A
#
# COMPACT_ATOMS: atom_id res chain seq x y z
N MET A 1 6.17 -11.06 14.56
CA MET A 1 4.77 -10.57 14.50
C MET A 1 3.82 -11.67 14.05
N PHE A 2 4.08 -12.37 12.93
CA PHE A 2 3.20 -13.41 12.39
C PHE A 2 2.96 -14.55 13.38
N ASN A 3 4.00 -15.18 13.92
CA ASN A 3 3.90 -16.26 14.89
C ASN A 3 3.17 -15.84 16.20
N HIS A 4 3.25 -14.57 16.56
CA HIS A 4 2.49 -14.05 17.71
C HIS A 4 0.99 -13.98 17.41
N LEU A 5 0.61 -13.50 16.22
CA LEU A 5 -0.78 -13.45 15.78
C LEU A 5 -1.38 -14.87 15.68
N VAL A 6 -0.62 -15.82 15.13
CA VAL A 6 -0.99 -17.24 15.06
C VAL A 6 -1.22 -17.84 16.45
N LYS A 7 -0.36 -17.54 17.42
CA LYS A 7 -0.53 -18.01 18.80
C LYS A 7 -1.81 -17.50 19.42
N ILE A 8 -2.14 -16.20 19.24
CA ILE A 8 -3.37 -15.59 19.74
C ILE A 8 -4.59 -16.26 19.09
N TYR A 9 -4.55 -16.49 17.77
CA TYR A 9 -5.62 -17.17 17.04
C TYR A 9 -5.86 -18.58 17.60
N ASN A 10 -4.82 -19.37 17.74
CA ASN A 10 -4.90 -20.75 18.24
C ASN A 10 -5.36 -20.84 19.69
N SER A 11 -5.16 -19.81 20.50
CA SER A 11 -5.67 -19.74 21.88
C SER A 11 -7.16 -19.35 21.95
N GLY A 12 -7.81 -19.05 20.83
CA GLY A 12 -9.20 -18.60 20.80
C GLY A 12 -9.44 -17.16 21.30
N ASN A 13 -8.36 -16.41 21.55
CA ASN A 13 -8.42 -15.06 22.12
C ASN A 13 -8.17 -13.94 21.08
N LEU A 14 -8.28 -14.28 19.80
CA LEU A 14 -8.06 -13.28 18.75
C LEU A 14 -9.19 -12.26 18.73
N PRO A 15 -8.89 -10.95 18.82
CA PRO A 15 -9.91 -9.93 18.63
C PRO A 15 -10.51 -9.99 17.22
N ASN A 16 -11.82 -9.78 17.13
CA ASN A 16 -12.53 -9.86 15.86
C ASN A 16 -12.15 -8.75 14.87
N ILE A 17 -11.44 -7.70 15.29
CA ILE A 17 -11.09 -6.55 14.45
C ILE A 17 -9.62 -6.23 14.64
N LEU A 18 -8.84 -6.51 13.60
CA LEU A 18 -7.41 -6.23 13.55
C LEU A 18 -7.15 -5.09 12.57
N LEU A 19 -6.38 -4.10 13.01
CA LEU A 19 -5.94 -2.99 12.17
C LEU A 19 -4.43 -3.10 11.90
N PHE A 20 -4.06 -3.34 10.66
CA PHE A 20 -2.67 -3.35 10.21
C PHE A 20 -2.29 -1.97 9.70
N SER A 21 -1.57 -1.19 10.51
CA SER A 21 -1.20 0.19 10.20
C SER A 21 0.29 0.33 9.90
N GLY A 22 0.63 1.12 8.90
CA GLY A 22 2.00 1.40 8.47
C GLY A 22 2.01 2.06 7.09
N LYS A 23 3.17 2.47 6.60
CA LYS A 23 3.30 3.12 5.29
C LYS A 23 2.78 2.24 4.16
N LYS A 24 2.35 2.86 3.06
CA LYS A 24 1.96 2.14 1.83
C LYS A 24 3.15 1.32 1.31
N GLY A 25 2.90 0.11 0.81
CA GLY A 25 3.92 -0.72 0.17
C GLY A 25 4.88 -1.49 1.08
N ILE A 26 4.67 -1.50 2.41
CA ILE A 26 5.52 -2.26 3.36
C ILE A 26 5.08 -3.71 3.59
N GLY A 27 4.16 -4.25 2.79
CA GLY A 27 3.74 -5.66 2.86
C GLY A 27 2.57 -5.96 3.80
N LYS A 28 1.78 -4.97 4.27
CA LYS A 28 0.62 -5.21 5.16
C LYS A 28 -0.43 -6.14 4.53
N CYS A 29 -0.74 -5.93 3.26
CA CYS A 29 -1.71 -6.74 2.52
C CYS A 29 -1.17 -8.18 2.33
N THR A 30 0.08 -8.33 1.95
CA THR A 30 0.77 -9.62 1.87
C THR A 30 0.69 -10.37 3.20
N PHE A 31 1.01 -9.70 4.30
CA PHE A 31 0.90 -10.27 5.64
C PHE A 31 -0.54 -10.72 5.97
N ALA A 32 -1.56 -9.92 5.61
CA ALA A 32 -2.95 -10.30 5.79
C ALA A 32 -3.30 -11.56 4.98
N TYR A 33 -2.88 -11.66 3.72
CA TYR A 33 -3.12 -12.85 2.91
C TYR A 33 -2.40 -14.09 3.43
N HIS A 34 -1.19 -13.97 3.97
CA HIS A 34 -0.52 -15.08 4.66
C HIS A 34 -1.34 -15.55 5.86
N PHE A 35 -1.87 -14.62 6.66
CA PHE A 35 -2.69 -14.97 7.82
C PHE A 35 -4.04 -15.58 7.42
N ILE A 36 -4.69 -15.07 6.38
CA ILE A 36 -5.91 -15.64 5.80
C ILE A 36 -5.65 -17.08 5.33
N ASN A 37 -4.56 -17.30 4.58
CA ASN A 37 -4.21 -18.63 4.11
C ASN A 37 -3.91 -19.58 5.27
N TYR A 38 -3.20 -19.13 6.30
CA TYR A 38 -3.02 -19.90 7.52
C TYR A 38 -4.35 -20.39 8.10
N ILE A 39 -5.33 -19.48 8.30
CA ILE A 39 -6.64 -19.82 8.88
C ILE A 39 -7.39 -20.82 7.99
N PHE A 40 -7.44 -20.59 6.70
CA PHE A 40 -8.23 -21.40 5.78
C PHE A 40 -7.63 -22.77 5.54
N SER A 41 -6.31 -22.90 5.54
CA SER A 41 -5.62 -24.16 5.28
C SER A 41 -5.48 -25.09 6.48
N LEU A 42 -5.93 -24.71 7.68
CA LEU A 42 -5.74 -25.50 8.90
C LEU A 42 -6.26 -26.94 8.80
N LYS A 43 -7.30 -27.18 8.01
CA LYS A 43 -7.94 -28.49 7.82
C LYS A 43 -7.60 -29.12 6.46
N GLU A 44 -6.71 -28.53 5.70
CA GLU A 44 -6.29 -29.02 4.38
C GLU A 44 -5.04 -29.91 4.48
N ASP A 45 -4.82 -30.76 3.48
CA ASP A 45 -3.63 -31.62 3.38
C ASP A 45 -2.37 -30.78 3.17
N HIS A 46 -2.45 -29.76 2.29
CA HIS A 46 -1.39 -28.81 1.98
C HIS A 46 -1.54 -27.53 2.83
N LYS A 47 -1.19 -27.61 4.11
CA LYS A 47 -1.29 -26.49 5.05
C LYS A 47 -0.26 -25.40 4.77
N TYR A 48 -0.51 -24.24 5.36
CA TYR A 48 0.47 -23.16 5.44
C TYR A 48 1.74 -23.62 6.19
N ASP A 49 2.90 -23.38 5.60
CA ASP A 49 4.19 -23.67 6.23
C ASP A 49 4.55 -22.55 7.21
N LEU A 50 4.37 -22.84 8.51
CA LEU A 50 4.67 -21.90 9.59
C LEU A 50 6.18 -21.75 9.86
N GLU A 51 6.99 -22.76 9.54
CA GLU A 51 8.44 -22.69 9.79
C GLU A 51 9.12 -21.74 8.81
N ASN A 52 8.74 -21.84 7.54
CA ASN A 52 9.30 -21.02 6.47
C ASN A 52 8.43 -19.79 6.10
N ASN A 53 7.25 -19.65 6.68
CA ASN A 53 6.26 -18.62 6.34
C ASN A 53 5.87 -18.64 4.85
N ILE A 54 5.65 -19.82 4.30
CA ILE A 54 5.35 -20.02 2.88
C ILE A 54 3.92 -20.53 2.70
N ILE A 55 3.22 -19.95 1.72
CA ILE A 55 1.96 -20.47 1.22
C ILE A 55 2.28 -21.60 0.22
N ASN A 56 1.72 -22.78 0.46
CA ASN A 56 1.85 -23.88 -0.48
C ASN A 56 0.99 -23.61 -1.73
N SER A 57 1.59 -23.69 -2.93
CA SER A 57 0.88 -23.47 -4.20
C SER A 57 -0.25 -24.46 -4.47
N ASP A 58 -0.15 -25.68 -3.90
CA ASP A 58 -1.14 -26.76 -4.06
C ASP A 58 -2.30 -26.63 -3.05
N ASN A 59 -2.24 -25.61 -2.19
CA ASN A 59 -3.29 -25.33 -1.22
C ASN A 59 -4.59 -24.93 -1.91
N TYR A 60 -5.68 -25.61 -1.58
CA TYR A 60 -6.99 -25.39 -2.20
C TYR A 60 -7.54 -23.99 -1.91
N SER A 61 -7.50 -23.57 -0.65
CA SER A 61 -7.95 -22.22 -0.26
C SER A 61 -7.12 -21.11 -0.92
N PHE A 62 -5.80 -21.33 -1.08
CA PHE A 62 -4.95 -20.35 -1.77
C PHE A 62 -5.41 -20.13 -3.21
N ASN A 63 -5.69 -21.21 -3.93
CA ASN A 63 -6.16 -21.12 -5.31
C ASN A 63 -7.53 -20.43 -5.41
N GLN A 64 -8.43 -20.69 -4.45
CA GLN A 64 -9.71 -19.99 -4.39
C GLN A 64 -9.58 -18.51 -4.05
N VAL A 65 -8.70 -18.15 -3.10
CA VAL A 65 -8.41 -16.76 -2.75
C VAL A 65 -7.80 -16.00 -3.94
N LYS A 66 -6.87 -16.62 -4.65
CA LYS A 66 -6.24 -16.06 -5.85
C LYS A 66 -7.25 -15.77 -6.96
N ASN A 67 -8.30 -16.56 -7.07
CA ASN A 67 -9.35 -16.44 -8.09
C ASN A 67 -10.58 -15.67 -7.59
N ASP A 68 -10.53 -15.04 -6.40
CA ASP A 68 -11.68 -14.34 -5.76
C ASP A 68 -12.96 -15.20 -5.62
N THR A 69 -12.80 -16.51 -5.43
CA THR A 69 -13.91 -17.47 -5.34
C THR A 69 -14.08 -18.11 -3.96
N HIS A 70 -13.24 -17.74 -2.97
CA HIS A 70 -13.29 -18.35 -1.66
C HIS A 70 -14.53 -17.92 -0.86
N LEU A 71 -15.36 -18.90 -0.46
CA LEU A 71 -16.68 -18.68 0.15
C LEU A 71 -16.65 -17.96 1.52
N ASN A 72 -15.53 -18.03 2.24
CA ASN A 72 -15.37 -17.42 3.55
C ASN A 72 -14.54 -16.13 3.52
N LEU A 73 -14.13 -15.62 2.35
CA LEU A 73 -13.41 -14.38 2.19
C LEU A 73 -14.26 -13.34 1.48
N PHE A 74 -14.28 -12.14 2.01
CA PHE A 74 -14.83 -10.96 1.34
C PHE A 74 -13.80 -9.84 1.30
N ASN A 75 -13.42 -9.43 0.08
CA ASN A 75 -12.44 -8.38 -0.15
C ASN A 75 -13.13 -7.04 -0.46
N ILE A 76 -12.72 -5.99 0.24
CA ILE A 76 -13.08 -4.59 -0.06
C ILE A 76 -11.80 -3.84 -0.36
N TYR A 77 -11.73 -3.19 -1.49
CA TYR A 77 -10.62 -2.35 -1.91
C TYR A 77 -11.09 -1.18 -2.76
N LEU A 78 -10.24 -0.17 -2.91
CA LEU A 78 -10.51 0.96 -3.78
C LEU A 78 -10.49 0.50 -5.24
N LYS A 79 -11.61 0.58 -5.93
CA LYS A 79 -11.70 0.26 -7.37
C LYS A 79 -10.98 1.33 -8.19
N ASN A 80 -10.41 0.91 -9.32
CA ASN A 80 -9.73 1.81 -10.25
C ASN A 80 -10.62 3.01 -10.60
N GLU A 81 -10.03 4.19 -10.74
CA GLU A 81 -10.67 5.48 -11.02
C GLU A 81 -11.59 6.04 -9.92
N LYS A 82 -11.81 5.34 -8.82
CA LYS A 82 -12.59 5.83 -7.68
C LYS A 82 -11.69 6.50 -6.64
N LYS A 83 -12.21 7.56 -6.01
CA LYS A 83 -11.53 8.26 -4.89
C LYS A 83 -11.86 7.67 -3.52
N ASN A 84 -12.96 6.94 -3.42
CA ASN A 84 -13.45 6.35 -2.18
C ASN A 84 -14.00 4.95 -2.41
N ILE A 85 -13.96 4.13 -1.36
CA ILE A 85 -14.67 2.87 -1.29
C ILE A 85 -16.18 3.17 -1.23
N GLU A 86 -16.94 2.57 -2.13
CA GLU A 86 -18.36 2.83 -2.27
C GLU A 86 -19.17 2.12 -1.18
N ILE A 87 -20.25 2.77 -0.76
CA ILE A 87 -21.18 2.19 0.24
C ILE A 87 -21.83 0.88 -0.25
N SER A 88 -21.94 0.68 -1.56
CA SER A 88 -22.41 -0.58 -2.16
C SER A 88 -21.56 -1.77 -1.74
N GLN A 89 -20.21 -1.64 -1.77
CA GLN A 89 -19.29 -2.68 -1.34
C GLN A 89 -19.48 -3.04 0.16
N VAL A 90 -19.72 -2.03 1.00
CA VAL A 90 -20.00 -2.26 2.43
C VAL A 90 -21.35 -2.93 2.64
N LYS A 91 -22.39 -2.58 1.84
CA LYS A 91 -23.69 -3.26 1.89
C LYS A 91 -23.59 -4.72 1.44
N GLU A 92 -22.83 -5.00 0.39
CA GLU A 92 -22.56 -6.38 -0.06
C GLU A 92 -21.84 -7.19 1.03
N MET A 93 -20.86 -6.58 1.71
CA MET A 93 -20.19 -7.16 2.88
C MET A 93 -21.21 -7.50 3.99
N ILE A 94 -22.12 -6.59 4.33
CA ILE A 94 -23.15 -6.82 5.36
C ILE A 94 -24.04 -8.02 4.95
N ASN A 95 -24.44 -8.11 3.68
CA ASN A 95 -25.18 -9.25 3.18
C ASN A 95 -24.37 -10.56 3.26
N PHE A 96 -23.06 -10.47 3.05
CA PHE A 96 -22.15 -11.61 3.21
C PHE A 96 -22.06 -12.04 4.69
N THR A 97 -22.01 -11.10 5.65
CA THR A 97 -21.95 -11.43 7.08
C THR A 97 -23.22 -12.10 7.60
N ASN A 98 -24.36 -11.83 7.01
CA ASN A 98 -25.66 -12.37 7.41
C ASN A 98 -25.95 -13.79 6.90
N LYS A 99 -25.12 -14.34 5.99
CA LYS A 99 -25.28 -15.72 5.52
C LYS A 99 -24.73 -16.70 6.55
N SER A 100 -25.27 -17.91 6.66
CA SER A 100 -24.73 -18.97 7.54
C SER A 100 -23.35 -19.44 7.05
N THR A 101 -22.49 -19.84 7.99
CA THR A 101 -21.18 -20.45 7.67
C THR A 101 -21.39 -21.92 7.26
N LEU A 102 -20.76 -22.35 6.18
CA LEU A 102 -20.93 -23.72 5.68
C LEU A 102 -19.99 -24.75 6.35
N ASN A 103 -18.84 -24.32 6.93
CA ASN A 103 -17.76 -25.25 7.28
C ASN A 103 -17.13 -25.04 8.67
N ASN A 104 -17.76 -24.34 9.62
CA ASN A 104 -17.16 -23.98 10.92
C ASN A 104 -15.75 -23.37 10.80
N ILE A 105 -15.49 -22.62 9.73
CA ILE A 105 -14.28 -21.85 9.50
C ILE A 105 -14.67 -20.37 9.59
N ASN A 106 -13.85 -19.58 10.27
CA ASN A 106 -14.09 -18.14 10.39
C ASN A 106 -14.27 -17.50 9.00
N ARG A 107 -15.22 -16.59 8.91
CA ARG A 107 -15.27 -15.66 7.78
C ARG A 107 -14.29 -14.56 7.98
N VAL A 108 -13.60 -14.19 6.92
CA VAL A 108 -12.66 -13.10 6.93
C VAL A 108 -13.14 -12.00 6.00
N ILE A 109 -13.14 -10.77 6.53
CA ILE A 109 -13.41 -9.56 5.75
C ILE A 109 -12.11 -8.77 5.72
N LEU A 110 -11.53 -8.67 4.52
CA LEU A 110 -10.34 -7.87 4.29
C LEU A 110 -10.73 -6.53 3.67
N ILE A 111 -10.39 -5.42 4.35
CA ILE A 111 -10.60 -4.07 3.82
C ILE A 111 -9.23 -3.43 3.59
N ASP A 112 -8.83 -3.33 2.32
CA ASP A 112 -7.56 -2.69 1.94
C ASP A 112 -7.78 -1.21 1.66
N GLY A 113 -7.17 -0.36 2.50
CA GLY A 113 -7.31 1.09 2.44
C GLY A 113 -8.54 1.64 3.17
N VAL A 114 -8.67 1.36 4.47
CA VAL A 114 -9.78 1.87 5.30
C VAL A 114 -9.88 3.39 5.33
N GLU A 115 -8.81 4.10 5.02
CA GLU A 115 -8.77 5.56 4.86
C GLU A 115 -9.60 6.07 3.68
N PHE A 116 -9.93 5.20 2.73
CA PHE A 116 -10.77 5.53 1.58
C PHE A 116 -12.27 5.32 1.82
N LEU A 117 -12.65 4.81 3.00
CA LEU A 117 -14.05 4.73 3.38
C LEU A 117 -14.63 6.15 3.61
N ASN A 118 -15.71 6.47 2.94
CA ASN A 118 -16.43 7.70 3.23
C ASN A 118 -17.23 7.59 4.53
N LYS A 119 -17.74 8.70 5.04
CA LYS A 119 -18.44 8.75 6.34
C LYS A 119 -19.66 7.81 6.41
N SER A 120 -20.40 7.65 5.32
CA SER A 120 -21.57 6.74 5.27
C SER A 120 -21.14 5.27 5.26
N SER A 121 -20.07 4.92 4.53
CA SER A 121 -19.49 3.58 4.51
C SER A 121 -18.95 3.19 5.88
N VAL A 122 -18.26 4.10 6.59
CA VAL A 122 -17.77 3.84 7.95
C VAL A 122 -18.92 3.62 8.92
N ASN A 123 -19.97 4.45 8.89
CA ASN A 123 -21.13 4.27 9.79
C ASN A 123 -21.83 2.92 9.56
N ALA A 124 -21.94 2.47 8.30
CA ALA A 124 -22.48 1.16 7.99
C ALA A 124 -21.58 0.01 8.48
N LEU A 125 -20.26 0.15 8.31
CA LEU A 125 -19.27 -0.80 8.81
C LEU A 125 -19.29 -0.88 10.34
N LEU A 126 -19.35 0.26 11.04
CA LEU A 126 -19.36 0.31 12.51
C LEU A 126 -20.55 -0.45 13.11
N LYS A 127 -21.74 -0.39 12.49
CA LYS A 127 -22.90 -1.18 12.92
C LYS A 127 -22.63 -2.70 12.86
N SER A 128 -21.96 -3.17 11.81
CA SER A 128 -21.60 -4.60 11.69
C SER A 128 -20.47 -5.00 12.63
N ILE A 129 -19.64 -4.04 13.06
CA ILE A 129 -18.53 -4.26 13.99
C ILE A 129 -19.01 -4.26 15.44
N GLU A 130 -20.04 -3.47 15.78
CA GLU A 130 -20.58 -3.37 17.15
C GLU A 130 -21.33 -4.64 17.58
N GLU A 131 -21.95 -5.34 16.62
CA GLU A 131 -22.67 -6.61 16.86
C GLU A 131 -22.09 -7.72 15.97
N PRO A 132 -20.80 -8.09 16.15
CA PRO A 132 -20.20 -9.10 15.27
C PRO A 132 -20.77 -10.47 15.57
N ASN A 133 -21.11 -11.24 14.53
CA ASN A 133 -21.22 -12.68 14.65
C ASN A 133 -19.84 -13.22 15.09
N TYR A 134 -19.79 -14.11 16.05
CA TYR A 134 -18.54 -14.64 16.65
C TYR A 134 -17.56 -15.26 15.66
N ASP A 135 -18.05 -15.64 14.46
CA ASP A 135 -17.26 -16.31 13.44
C ASP A 135 -16.67 -15.36 12.37
N ILE A 136 -16.72 -14.04 12.60
CA ILE A 136 -16.25 -13.05 11.62
C ILE A 136 -14.98 -12.36 12.14
N LEU A 137 -13.94 -12.37 11.32
CA LEU A 137 -12.69 -11.66 11.53
C LEU A 137 -12.55 -10.51 10.52
N PHE A 138 -12.42 -9.30 11.01
CA PHE A 138 -12.14 -8.12 10.20
C PHE A 138 -10.63 -7.84 10.18
N LEU A 139 -10.02 -7.84 9.01
CA LEU A 139 -8.65 -7.41 8.76
C LEU A 139 -8.68 -6.07 8.03
N LEU A 140 -8.27 -5.02 8.72
CA LEU A 140 -8.30 -3.65 8.23
C LEU A 140 -6.89 -3.21 7.91
N ILE A 141 -6.63 -2.76 6.66
CA ILE A 141 -5.34 -2.24 6.24
C ILE A 141 -5.41 -0.72 6.15
N HIS A 142 -4.47 -0.06 6.79
CA HIS A 142 -4.42 1.40 6.89
C HIS A 142 -3.04 1.93 6.48
N ASP A 143 -3.04 2.97 5.65
CA ASP A 143 -1.85 3.77 5.37
C ASP A 143 -1.65 4.79 6.49
N SER A 144 -0.57 4.65 7.29
CA SER A 144 -0.30 5.50 8.44
C SER A 144 -0.05 6.98 8.08
N GLU A 145 0.21 7.30 6.82
CA GLU A 145 0.38 8.68 6.33
C GLU A 145 -0.97 9.37 6.08
N LYS A 146 -2.06 8.61 6.10
CA LYS A 146 -3.42 9.10 5.92
C LYS A 146 -4.22 9.11 7.22
N LYS A 147 -5.27 9.91 7.26
CA LYS A 147 -6.15 9.98 8.43
C LYS A 147 -7.12 8.81 8.44
N ILE A 148 -7.24 8.15 9.58
CA ILE A 148 -8.28 7.17 9.85
C ILE A 148 -9.35 7.77 10.77
N ILE A 149 -10.59 7.33 10.61
CA ILE A 149 -11.69 7.77 11.45
C ILE A 149 -11.49 7.24 12.88
N PRO A 150 -11.47 8.11 13.93
CA PRO A 150 -11.13 7.71 15.30
C PRO A 150 -11.99 6.59 15.87
N THR A 151 -13.28 6.56 15.53
CA THR A 151 -14.24 5.54 16.00
C THR A 151 -13.92 4.14 15.47
N LEU A 152 -13.36 4.00 14.27
CA LEU A 152 -12.90 2.74 13.73
C LEU A 152 -11.60 2.29 14.43
N LYS A 153 -10.68 3.23 14.64
CA LYS A 153 -9.42 2.96 15.33
C LYS A 153 -9.62 2.51 16.79
N SER A 154 -10.56 3.11 17.51
CA SER A 154 -10.82 2.78 18.91
C SER A 154 -11.43 1.39 19.12
N ARG A 155 -12.07 0.82 18.11
CA ARG A 155 -12.69 -0.51 18.13
C ARG A 155 -11.81 -1.62 17.58
N SER A 156 -10.62 -1.28 17.08
CA SER A 156 -9.69 -2.23 16.47
C SER A 156 -8.42 -2.40 17.32
N VAL A 157 -7.87 -3.61 17.32
CA VAL A 157 -6.53 -3.86 17.87
C VAL A 157 -5.50 -3.54 16.79
N ASN A 158 -4.64 -2.56 17.08
CA ASN A 158 -3.71 -2.02 16.11
C ASN A 158 -2.35 -2.72 16.14
N PHE A 159 -2.00 -3.36 15.03
CA PHE A 159 -0.67 -3.89 14.74
C PHE A 159 0.08 -2.90 13.86
N LYS A 160 1.16 -2.33 14.41
CA LYS A 160 1.98 -1.35 13.68
C LYS A 160 3.09 -2.05 12.91
N PHE A 161 3.14 -1.78 11.60
CA PHE A 161 4.17 -2.25 10.70
C PHE A 161 5.21 -1.14 10.48
N ASN A 162 6.44 -1.42 10.85
CA ASN A 162 7.58 -0.56 10.57
C ASN A 162 8.71 -1.45 10.03
N LEU A 163 9.35 -1.02 8.97
CA LEU A 163 10.54 -1.65 8.42
C LEU A 163 11.75 -0.75 8.67
N THR A 164 12.87 -1.36 9.06
CA THR A 164 14.17 -0.69 9.04
C THR A 164 14.69 -0.64 7.60
N SER A 165 15.66 0.22 7.31
CA SER A 165 16.34 0.26 6.01
C SER A 165 16.94 -1.10 5.64
N ASP A 166 17.55 -1.78 6.60
CA ASP A 166 18.20 -3.07 6.37
C ASP A 166 17.17 -4.14 5.99
N THR A 167 16.08 -4.27 6.75
CA THR A 167 14.99 -5.20 6.41
C THR A 167 14.34 -4.87 5.07
N MET A 168 14.25 -3.59 4.71
CA MET A 168 13.73 -3.19 3.40
C MET A 168 14.65 -3.65 2.27
N SER A 169 15.96 -3.47 2.43
CA SER A 169 16.96 -3.94 1.48
C SER A 169 16.96 -5.47 1.34
N GLU A 170 16.86 -6.19 2.45
CA GLU A 170 16.72 -7.67 2.44
C GLU A 170 15.51 -8.13 1.64
N ILE A 171 14.35 -7.51 1.85
CA ILE A 171 13.12 -7.85 1.10
C ILE A 171 13.31 -7.63 -0.40
N VAL A 172 13.86 -6.48 -0.79
CA VAL A 172 14.05 -6.14 -2.22
C VAL A 172 15.07 -7.09 -2.86
N ASN A 173 16.20 -7.33 -2.19
CA ASN A 173 17.23 -8.24 -2.66
C ASN A 173 16.71 -9.69 -2.80
N PHE A 174 15.83 -10.13 -1.90
CA PHE A 174 15.17 -11.42 -2.00
C PHE A 174 14.35 -11.58 -3.30
N PHE A 175 13.63 -10.53 -3.72
CA PHE A 175 12.82 -10.58 -4.95
C PHE A 175 13.66 -10.69 -6.23
N TYR A 176 14.85 -10.12 -6.26
CA TYR A 176 15.67 -10.05 -7.48
C TYR A 176 16.90 -10.95 -7.45
N GLY A 177 17.21 -11.59 -6.31
CA GLY A 177 18.35 -12.49 -6.16
C GLY A 177 19.72 -11.81 -6.21
N GLU A 178 19.78 -10.47 -6.13
CA GLU A 178 21.00 -9.64 -6.24
C GLU A 178 20.97 -8.51 -5.22
N ASN A 179 22.13 -7.90 -4.96
CA ASN A 179 22.25 -6.69 -4.11
C ASN A 179 21.87 -5.43 -4.89
N ILE A 180 20.63 -5.38 -5.37
CA ILE A 180 20.12 -4.28 -6.22
C ILE A 180 20.09 -2.95 -5.44
N CYS A 181 19.79 -3.01 -4.14
CA CYS A 181 19.73 -1.81 -3.30
C CYS A 181 21.06 -1.07 -3.21
N ASP A 182 22.18 -1.76 -3.37
CA ASP A 182 23.51 -1.14 -3.34
C ASP A 182 23.85 -0.46 -4.67
N ASN A 183 23.23 -0.89 -5.76
CA ASN A 183 23.49 -0.44 -7.11
C ASN A 183 22.62 0.73 -7.57
N ILE A 184 21.70 1.20 -6.74
CA ILE A 184 20.87 2.36 -7.10
C ILE A 184 21.67 3.67 -7.05
N SER A 185 21.32 4.61 -7.93
CA SER A 185 21.96 5.91 -7.95
C SER A 185 21.80 6.67 -6.62
N GLU A 186 22.80 7.48 -6.26
CA GLU A 186 22.88 8.21 -4.98
C GLU A 186 21.65 9.08 -4.70
N ASP A 187 21.03 9.65 -5.73
CA ASP A 187 19.85 10.50 -5.58
C ASP A 187 18.65 9.77 -5.00
N PHE A 188 18.56 8.47 -5.23
CA PHE A 188 17.44 7.65 -4.80
C PHE A 188 17.75 6.78 -3.58
N LYS A 189 19.03 6.48 -3.30
CA LYS A 189 19.49 5.49 -2.30
C LYS A 189 18.85 5.63 -0.91
N TYR A 190 18.63 6.86 -0.45
CA TYR A 190 18.09 7.13 0.89
C TYR A 190 16.65 7.65 0.89
N ASN A 191 16.01 7.62 -0.26
CA ASN A 191 14.69 8.22 -0.44
C ASN A 191 13.56 7.21 -0.62
N PHE A 192 13.81 5.89 -0.45
CA PHE A 192 12.74 4.91 -0.57
C PHE A 192 11.95 4.76 0.71
N ASN A 193 10.63 4.84 0.56
CA ASN A 193 9.70 4.76 1.68
C ASN A 193 9.20 3.33 1.94
N SER A 194 9.35 2.44 0.96
CA SER A 194 8.84 1.06 1.07
C SER A 194 9.47 0.13 0.03
N PRO A 195 9.50 -1.20 0.29
CA PRO A 195 9.95 -2.18 -0.69
C PRO A 195 9.16 -2.13 -2.00
N ALA A 196 7.83 -1.94 -1.95
CA ALA A 196 7.01 -1.87 -3.15
C ALA A 196 7.36 -0.67 -4.03
N PHE A 197 7.67 0.49 -3.44
CA PHE A 197 8.13 1.65 -4.21
C PHE A 197 9.42 1.32 -4.96
N TYR A 198 10.38 0.69 -4.28
CA TYR A 198 11.67 0.30 -4.85
C TYR A 198 11.49 -0.68 -6.03
N ILE A 199 10.70 -1.73 -5.81
CA ILE A 199 10.38 -2.74 -6.82
C ILE A 199 9.73 -2.11 -8.06
N ASN A 200 8.76 -1.24 -7.85
CA ASN A 200 8.06 -0.56 -8.94
C ASN A 200 8.98 0.41 -9.70
N PHE A 201 9.86 1.13 -9.00
CA PHE A 201 10.82 2.01 -9.62
C PHE A 201 11.85 1.25 -10.46
N TYR A 202 12.38 0.15 -9.95
CA TYR A 202 13.29 -0.73 -10.68
C TYR A 202 12.63 -1.29 -11.95
N ASN A 203 11.42 -1.83 -11.82
CA ASN A 203 10.66 -2.34 -12.95
C ASN A 203 10.37 -1.25 -13.99
N PHE A 204 10.01 -0.05 -13.55
CA PHE A 204 9.80 1.10 -14.42
C PHE A 204 11.06 1.45 -15.19
N CYS A 205 12.22 1.54 -14.54
CA CYS A 205 13.49 1.82 -15.18
C CYS A 205 13.84 0.76 -16.23
N ASN A 206 13.73 -0.52 -15.89
CA ASN A 206 14.00 -1.63 -16.81
C ASN A 206 13.08 -1.61 -18.04
N ASN A 207 11.79 -1.39 -17.84
CA ASN A 207 10.82 -1.35 -18.94
C ASN A 207 11.03 -0.18 -19.90
N ASN A 208 11.66 0.90 -19.44
CA ASN A 208 11.92 2.09 -20.22
C ASN A 208 13.40 2.22 -20.67
N GLY A 209 14.24 1.22 -20.42
CA GLY A 209 15.65 1.23 -20.80
C GLY A 209 16.49 2.28 -20.05
N ILE A 210 16.07 2.64 -18.83
CA ILE A 210 16.74 3.62 -17.98
C ILE A 210 17.78 2.90 -17.11
N ASP A 211 19.03 3.38 -17.12
CA ASP A 211 20.07 2.85 -16.22
C ASP A 211 19.80 3.32 -14.78
N PHE A 212 19.18 2.44 -14.02
CA PHE A 212 18.82 2.60 -12.63
C PHE A 212 19.98 3.00 -11.71
N SER A 213 21.21 2.61 -12.09
CA SER A 213 22.40 2.88 -11.28
C SER A 213 23.00 4.28 -11.49
N LYS A 214 22.67 4.94 -12.61
CA LYS A 214 23.30 6.19 -13.02
C LYS A 214 22.34 7.36 -13.15
N ILE A 215 21.03 7.09 -13.25
CA ILE A 215 20.05 8.15 -13.48
C ILE A 215 20.03 9.17 -12.34
N SER A 216 20.15 10.45 -12.66
CA SER A 216 19.90 11.52 -11.69
C SER A 216 18.42 11.82 -11.57
N ILE A 217 17.99 12.42 -10.45
CA ILE A 217 16.58 12.79 -10.24
C ILE A 217 16.14 13.84 -11.28
N GLU A 218 17.02 14.75 -11.68
CA GLU A 218 16.76 15.75 -12.70
C GLU A 218 16.48 15.08 -14.06
N SER A 219 17.41 14.22 -14.52
CA SER A 219 17.28 13.51 -15.79
C SER A 219 16.06 12.61 -15.81
N PHE A 220 15.75 11.97 -14.68
CA PHE A 220 14.55 11.15 -14.51
C PHE A 220 13.27 11.96 -14.69
N LEU A 221 13.15 13.10 -13.98
CA LEU A 221 11.97 13.96 -14.06
C LEU A 221 11.79 14.57 -15.46
N ILE A 222 12.87 15.01 -16.10
CA ILE A 222 12.84 15.51 -17.48
C ILE A 222 12.32 14.41 -18.42
N TYR A 223 12.89 13.19 -18.31
CA TYR A 223 12.45 12.04 -19.12
C TYR A 223 10.97 11.73 -18.95
N VAL A 224 10.50 11.69 -17.70
CA VAL A 224 9.08 11.41 -17.38
C VAL A 224 8.14 12.47 -17.98
N ILE A 225 8.53 13.75 -17.90
CA ILE A 225 7.72 14.87 -18.39
C ILE A 225 7.69 14.89 -19.91
N GLU A 226 8.85 14.77 -20.59
CA GLU A 226 8.96 14.81 -22.04
C GLU A 226 8.22 13.68 -22.73
N ASN A 227 8.23 12.48 -22.16
CA ASN A 227 7.52 11.32 -22.70
C ASN A 227 6.05 11.22 -22.25
N GLY A 228 5.57 12.15 -21.44
CA GLY A 228 4.20 12.19 -20.94
C GLY A 228 3.84 10.97 -20.07
N LEU A 229 4.83 10.36 -19.39
CA LEU A 229 4.66 9.13 -18.61
C LEU A 229 3.81 9.34 -17.36
N PHE A 230 3.74 10.57 -16.85
CA PHE A 230 2.83 10.95 -15.77
C PHE A 230 1.33 10.78 -16.11
N LYS A 231 0.97 10.60 -17.39
CA LYS A 231 -0.39 10.27 -17.85
C LYS A 231 -0.56 8.78 -18.16
N LYS A 232 0.50 8.14 -18.66
CA LYS A 232 0.46 6.79 -19.24
C LYS A 232 0.80 5.69 -18.25
N ASP A 233 1.72 5.98 -17.32
CA ASP A 233 2.20 5.00 -16.35
C ASP A 233 1.57 5.24 -14.98
N GLU A 234 0.95 4.20 -14.42
CA GLU A 234 0.20 4.30 -13.16
C GLU A 234 1.13 4.53 -11.96
N PHE A 235 2.33 3.93 -11.95
CA PHE A 235 3.30 4.15 -10.88
C PHE A 235 3.76 5.61 -10.87
N ILE A 236 4.14 6.16 -12.02
CA ILE A 236 4.57 7.56 -12.14
C ILE A 236 3.43 8.51 -11.77
N LYS A 237 2.22 8.27 -12.25
CA LYS A 237 1.03 9.08 -11.91
C LYS A 237 0.80 9.19 -10.39
N ASN A 238 1.01 8.09 -9.68
CA ASN A 238 0.81 8.04 -8.23
C ASN A 238 1.99 8.63 -7.45
N GLU A 239 3.21 8.53 -7.97
CA GLU A 239 4.43 8.84 -7.22
C GLU A 239 5.17 10.12 -7.73
N ILE A 240 4.66 10.80 -8.76
CA ILE A 240 5.32 11.99 -9.34
C ILE A 240 5.59 13.09 -8.29
N LYS A 241 4.68 13.29 -7.35
CA LYS A 241 4.86 14.22 -6.25
C LYS A 241 6.09 13.86 -5.42
N TYR A 242 6.25 12.58 -5.11
CA TYR A 242 7.36 12.10 -4.32
C TYR A 242 8.70 12.29 -5.03
N PHE A 243 8.75 12.07 -6.34
CA PHE A 243 9.96 12.36 -7.12
C PHE A 243 10.30 13.86 -7.12
N ILE A 244 9.31 14.74 -7.19
CA ILE A 244 9.51 16.19 -7.05
C ILE A 244 10.05 16.53 -5.64
N GLU A 245 9.54 15.88 -4.61
CA GLU A 245 10.06 16.07 -3.23
C GLU A 245 11.51 15.59 -3.09
N ILE A 246 11.91 14.48 -3.75
CA ILE A 246 13.31 14.03 -3.79
C ILE A 246 14.21 15.09 -4.45
N PHE A 247 13.77 15.66 -5.58
CA PHE A 247 14.49 16.72 -6.26
C PHE A 247 14.76 17.91 -5.32
N PHE A 248 13.72 18.42 -4.65
CA PHE A 248 13.91 19.55 -3.73
C PHE A 248 14.75 19.18 -2.50
N LYS A 249 14.63 17.97 -1.96
CA LYS A 249 15.50 17.50 -0.86
C LYS A 249 16.97 17.50 -1.27
N LYS A 250 17.28 17.03 -2.49
CA LYS A 250 18.63 17.08 -3.04
C LYS A 250 19.14 18.51 -3.15
N LYS A 251 18.37 19.42 -3.73
CA LYS A 251 18.74 20.82 -3.90
C LYS A 251 18.97 21.54 -2.57
N ILE A 252 18.10 21.34 -1.58
CA ILE A 252 18.24 21.93 -0.24
C ILE A 252 19.49 21.41 0.48
N LYS A 253 19.85 20.14 0.29
CA LYS A 253 21.04 19.56 0.92
C LYS A 253 22.35 20.16 0.42
N TYR A 254 22.40 20.51 -0.87
CA TYR A 254 23.62 20.98 -1.52
C TYR A 254 23.73 22.51 -1.63
N LEU A 255 22.61 23.24 -1.53
CA LEU A 255 22.58 24.70 -1.74
C LEU A 255 21.66 25.33 -0.67
N ILE A 256 22.29 25.97 0.33
CA ILE A 256 21.58 26.81 1.31
C ILE A 256 21.19 28.13 0.63
N ASN A 257 20.32 28.09 -0.35
CA ASN A 257 19.90 29.30 -1.05
C ASN A 257 18.43 29.59 -0.75
N TYR A 258 18.15 30.81 -0.23
CA TYR A 258 16.80 31.27 0.13
C TYR A 258 15.79 31.14 -1.02
N ASN A 259 16.23 31.31 -2.25
CA ASN A 259 15.38 31.16 -3.43
C ASN A 259 14.85 29.75 -3.61
N GLN A 260 15.62 28.71 -3.30
CA GLN A 260 15.19 27.32 -3.49
C GLN A 260 14.15 26.87 -2.47
N GLN A 261 14.20 27.40 -1.25
CA GLN A 261 13.14 27.16 -0.27
C GLN A 261 11.81 27.77 -0.74
N ASN A 262 11.85 28.94 -1.37
CA ASN A 262 10.68 29.58 -1.95
C ASN A 262 10.12 28.79 -3.13
N TYR A 263 10.98 28.24 -4.01
CA TYR A 263 10.54 27.35 -5.10
C TYR A 263 9.91 26.06 -4.57
N CYS A 264 10.54 25.41 -3.59
CA CYS A 264 9.97 24.22 -2.95
C CYS A 264 8.59 24.48 -2.37
N TYR A 265 8.42 25.60 -1.63
CA TYR A 265 7.13 26.00 -1.08
C TYR A 265 6.10 26.29 -2.19
N TYR A 266 6.49 27.04 -3.21
CA TYR A 266 5.64 27.39 -4.34
C TYR A 266 5.12 26.18 -5.07
N PHE A 267 6.01 25.27 -5.50
CA PHE A 267 5.63 24.07 -6.25
C PHE A 267 4.83 23.09 -5.41
N ASN A 268 5.14 22.90 -4.13
CA ASN A 268 4.33 22.06 -3.24
C ASN A 268 2.93 22.62 -3.04
N LYS A 269 2.78 23.92 -2.84
CA LYS A 269 1.49 24.59 -2.72
C LYS A 269 0.68 24.48 -4.03
N LYS A 270 1.34 24.70 -5.16
CA LYS A 270 0.71 24.59 -6.48
C LYS A 270 0.27 23.17 -6.78
N PHE A 271 1.08 22.16 -6.47
CA PHE A 271 0.71 20.76 -6.59
C PHE A 271 -0.52 20.40 -5.74
N TYR A 272 -0.60 20.91 -4.52
CA TYR A 272 -1.79 20.76 -3.68
C TYR A 272 -3.03 21.36 -4.34
N LEU A 273 -2.93 22.55 -4.94
CA LEU A 273 -4.04 23.20 -5.62
C LEU A 273 -4.47 22.43 -6.89
N VAL A 274 -3.50 21.93 -7.68
CA VAL A 274 -3.75 21.08 -8.84
C VAL A 274 -4.61 19.87 -8.44
N ASN A 275 -4.24 19.16 -7.38
CA ASN A 275 -4.99 18.00 -6.92
C ASN A 275 -6.35 18.36 -6.30
N LYS A 276 -6.41 19.45 -5.54
CA LYS A 276 -7.65 19.87 -4.85
C LYS A 276 -8.73 20.33 -5.81
N PHE A 277 -8.35 21.04 -6.87
CA PHE A 277 -9.27 21.65 -7.82
C PHE A 277 -9.29 20.93 -9.18
N ASN A 278 -8.62 19.76 -9.30
CA ASN A 278 -8.48 19.01 -10.56
C ASN A 278 -7.95 19.89 -11.71
N LEU A 279 -6.95 20.75 -11.42
CA LEU A 279 -6.29 21.55 -12.44
C LEU A 279 -5.40 20.70 -13.31
N ASP A 280 -4.95 21.27 -14.45
CA ASP A 280 -4.08 20.56 -15.38
C ASP A 280 -2.69 20.30 -14.81
N LEU A 281 -2.40 19.02 -14.60
CA LEU A 281 -1.11 18.55 -14.10
C LEU A 281 0.02 18.79 -15.12
N GLU A 282 -0.29 18.75 -16.43
CA GLU A 282 0.70 18.92 -17.48
C GLU A 282 1.28 20.33 -17.46
N THR A 283 0.43 21.35 -17.39
CA THR A 283 0.86 22.75 -17.24
C THR A 283 1.76 22.94 -16.03
N TYR A 284 1.41 22.32 -14.90
CA TYR A 284 2.24 22.36 -13.69
C TYR A 284 3.62 21.72 -13.92
N LEU A 285 3.68 20.55 -14.56
CA LEU A 285 4.92 19.83 -14.80
C LEU A 285 5.81 20.51 -15.85
N MET A 286 5.23 21.16 -16.84
CA MET A 286 5.98 21.95 -17.81
C MET A 286 6.65 23.15 -17.17
N GLU A 287 5.95 23.90 -16.33
CA GLU A 287 6.54 25.01 -15.55
C GLU A 287 7.63 24.50 -14.61
N PHE A 288 7.43 23.35 -13.96
CA PHE A 288 8.44 22.73 -13.12
C PHE A 288 9.69 22.34 -13.93
N LYS A 289 9.52 21.79 -15.14
CA LYS A 289 10.63 21.49 -16.04
C LYS A 289 11.39 22.74 -16.48
N GLU A 290 10.69 23.81 -16.84
CA GLU A 290 11.35 25.09 -17.17
C GLU A 290 12.17 25.63 -16.03
N MET A 291 11.69 25.55 -14.80
CA MET A 291 12.46 25.91 -13.62
C MET A 291 13.73 25.07 -13.47
N MET A 292 13.64 23.73 -13.68
CA MET A 292 14.80 22.84 -13.61
C MET A 292 15.87 23.13 -14.67
N LEU A 293 15.46 23.57 -15.88
CA LEU A 293 16.38 23.85 -16.98
C LEU A 293 17.03 25.23 -16.88
N ASN A 294 16.45 26.15 -16.14
CA ASN A 294 16.94 27.52 -15.94
C ASN A 294 17.80 27.67 -14.67
N GLU A 295 17.99 26.61 -13.89
CA GLU A 295 18.94 26.52 -12.78
C GLU A 295 20.29 25.93 -13.22
#